data_adce039d894b85c1312428115ef98664
#
_entry.id   adce039d894b85c1312428115ef98664
#
_cell.length_a   1.000
_cell.length_b   1.000
_cell.length_c   1.000
_cell.angle_alpha   90.00
_cell.angle_beta   90.00
_cell.angle_gamma   90.00
#
_symmetry.space_group_name_H-M   'P 1'
#
loop_
_entity.id
_entity.type
_entity.pdbx_description
1 polymer ?
#
loop_
_entity_poly.entity_id
_entity_poly.type
_entity_poly.pdbx_seq_one_letter_code
_entity_poly.pdbx_strand_id
1 'polypeptide(L)'
;DPKKAAMWCEKAAEQGIAVAQYYLGCCYEDGKGVTKDLARAAEWYRKAAESGNVKAQFALGKCYYDGNGTEMNYSEAVKWYRKAAEQGDANAQNRFGYCYEYGEGVAKDLAKAVEWYRKAAEQGYDVAQYNLGTCYANGMGVAKDIAKAEEWFRKAAEQGVDMAQYNLGVCYGHGYGVAQNREEEVKWYRKAAEQGYADAQHNLGYCYANGMGVTKDYAKAAEWYRKSAEQGCAEAQYTLAELYANGYGVAQNKEEAVKWYRKAAEQGDADAQNSLGYYYERGEGVAKDLGKAIEWYRKSADNGNELAQCNLGLCYECGKGVTKDLVKAAEWYQKAAEQGSAEAQNRLGECYFYGRGEPENKSAAVKWYEKAAEQGIANAQYNLGYCYEKGYGVTKDKEQAMQWYKKAADQGHESAKEAIDGMESGGMGAAVAGGVALAATGLIWKILRI
;
A
#
# COMPACT_ATOMS: atom_id res chain seq x y z
N ASP A 1 34.43 -29.61 23.48
CA ASP A 1 35.39 -29.23 22.42
C ASP A 1 34.88 -29.62 21.04
N PRO A 2 34.52 -28.65 20.22
CA PRO A 2 33.96 -28.91 18.86
C PRO A 2 34.87 -29.74 17.98
N LYS A 3 36.19 -29.57 18.07
CA LYS A 3 37.16 -30.34 17.29
C LYS A 3 37.13 -31.82 17.65
N LYS A 4 37.06 -32.15 18.95
CA LYS A 4 36.96 -33.54 19.40
C LYS A 4 35.64 -34.15 18.97
N ALA A 5 34.53 -33.38 19.05
CA ALA A 5 33.22 -33.84 18.59
C ALA A 5 33.22 -34.15 17.08
N ALA A 6 33.76 -33.23 16.27
CA ALA A 6 33.86 -33.46 14.82
C ALA A 6 34.73 -34.69 14.48
N MET A 7 35.86 -34.86 15.15
CA MET A 7 36.73 -36.05 14.98
C MET A 7 36.01 -37.36 15.32
N TRP A 8 35.20 -37.41 16.39
CA TRP A 8 34.44 -38.63 16.72
C TRP A 8 33.28 -38.88 15.74
N CYS A 9 32.61 -37.78 15.28
CA CYS A 9 31.63 -37.89 14.22
C CYS A 9 32.24 -38.43 12.91
N GLU A 10 33.44 -37.99 12.56
CA GLU A 10 34.16 -38.45 11.36
C GLU A 10 34.45 -39.96 11.44
N LYS A 11 35.02 -40.42 12.54
CA LYS A 11 35.29 -41.84 12.76
C LYS A 11 34.04 -42.71 12.68
N ALA A 12 32.92 -42.23 13.22
CA ALA A 12 31.65 -42.96 13.17
C ALA A 12 31.00 -42.88 11.77
N ALA A 13 31.13 -41.73 11.10
CA ALA A 13 30.62 -41.51 9.72
C ALA A 13 31.34 -42.37 8.70
N GLU A 14 32.68 -42.58 8.85
CA GLU A 14 33.50 -43.46 8.02
C GLU A 14 33.06 -44.96 8.19
N GLN A 15 32.51 -45.33 9.33
CA GLN A 15 31.92 -46.64 9.58
C GLN A 15 30.51 -46.81 8.99
N GLY A 16 29.98 -45.79 8.28
CA GLY A 16 28.70 -45.87 7.64
C GLY A 16 27.49 -45.55 8.55
N ILE A 17 27.72 -44.99 9.74
CA ILE A 17 26.63 -44.63 10.66
C ILE A 17 25.94 -43.35 10.12
N ALA A 18 24.74 -43.49 9.55
CA ALA A 18 24.00 -42.45 8.90
C ALA A 18 23.77 -41.19 9.78
N VAL A 19 23.51 -41.37 11.08
CA VAL A 19 23.33 -40.25 12.01
C VAL A 19 24.65 -39.49 12.19
N ALA A 20 25.79 -40.18 12.27
CA ALA A 20 27.11 -39.51 12.36
C ALA A 20 27.48 -38.79 11.05
N GLN A 21 27.17 -39.38 9.91
CA GLN A 21 27.33 -38.75 8.58
C GLN A 21 26.54 -37.45 8.49
N TYR A 22 25.28 -37.43 8.94
CA TYR A 22 24.46 -36.24 9.01
C TYR A 22 25.10 -35.15 9.88
N TYR A 23 25.50 -35.49 11.11
CA TYR A 23 26.15 -34.51 12.02
C TYR A 23 27.50 -34.02 11.50
N LEU A 24 28.27 -34.87 10.85
CA LEU A 24 29.50 -34.45 10.19
C LEU A 24 29.23 -33.46 9.05
N GLY A 25 28.18 -33.69 8.28
CA GLY A 25 27.67 -32.75 7.29
C GLY A 25 27.36 -31.39 7.93
N CYS A 26 26.64 -31.36 9.06
CA CYS A 26 26.37 -30.15 9.83
C CYS A 26 27.67 -29.45 10.32
N CYS A 27 28.67 -30.23 10.76
CA CYS A 27 29.97 -29.66 11.16
C CYS A 27 30.66 -28.94 10.00
N TYR A 28 30.65 -29.51 8.80
CA TYR A 28 31.21 -28.87 7.61
C TYR A 28 30.39 -27.67 7.13
N GLU A 29 29.06 -27.73 7.23
CA GLU A 29 28.15 -26.62 6.87
C GLU A 29 28.40 -25.39 7.78
N ASP A 30 28.53 -25.60 9.08
CA ASP A 30 28.68 -24.55 10.07
C ASP A 30 30.17 -24.16 10.32
N GLY A 31 31.16 -25.01 9.91
CA GLY A 31 32.55 -24.84 10.28
C GLY A 31 32.84 -25.16 11.76
N LYS A 32 32.00 -26.00 12.38
CA LYS A 32 32.14 -26.38 13.81
C LYS A 32 33.11 -27.54 14.02
N GLY A 33 34.27 -27.23 14.51
CA GLY A 33 35.35 -28.19 14.76
C GLY A 33 36.14 -28.62 13.50
N VAL A 34 35.71 -28.21 12.34
CA VAL A 34 36.32 -28.38 11.01
C VAL A 34 36.25 -27.06 10.24
N THR A 35 37.07 -26.91 9.19
CA THR A 35 36.95 -25.78 8.30
C THR A 35 35.62 -25.89 7.52
N LYS A 36 34.88 -24.80 7.43
CA LYS A 36 33.61 -24.76 6.67
C LYS A 36 33.84 -25.16 5.21
N ASP A 37 33.09 -26.16 4.76
CA ASP A 37 33.15 -26.72 3.41
C ASP A 37 31.78 -27.27 3.01
N LEU A 38 31.04 -26.49 2.22
CA LEU A 38 29.68 -26.84 1.81
C LEU A 38 29.63 -28.06 0.86
N ALA A 39 30.69 -28.25 0.05
CA ALA A 39 30.75 -29.40 -0.84
C ALA A 39 30.90 -30.71 -0.03
N ARG A 40 31.80 -30.72 0.95
CA ARG A 40 31.93 -31.85 1.87
C ARG A 40 30.64 -32.05 2.71
N ALA A 41 29.99 -30.97 3.12
CA ALA A 41 28.71 -31.07 3.85
C ALA A 41 27.68 -31.81 2.97
N ALA A 42 27.51 -31.41 1.72
CA ALA A 42 26.59 -32.05 0.78
C ALA A 42 26.95 -33.53 0.50
N GLU A 43 28.24 -33.87 0.39
CA GLU A 43 28.70 -35.27 0.24
C GLU A 43 28.29 -36.13 1.45
N TRP A 44 28.50 -35.63 2.68
CA TRP A 44 28.12 -36.34 3.87
C TRP A 44 26.62 -36.44 4.05
N TYR A 45 25.85 -35.37 3.73
CA TYR A 45 24.40 -35.43 3.69
C TYR A 45 23.89 -36.48 2.67
N ARG A 46 24.55 -36.59 1.49
CA ARG A 46 24.18 -37.58 0.49
C ARG A 46 24.34 -39.01 1.02
N LYS A 47 25.49 -39.34 1.59
CA LYS A 47 25.73 -40.67 2.22
C LYS A 47 24.68 -41.01 3.27
N ALA A 48 24.40 -40.07 4.16
CA ALA A 48 23.39 -40.26 5.19
C ALA A 48 21.96 -40.36 4.61
N ALA A 49 21.64 -39.55 3.60
CA ALA A 49 20.32 -39.56 2.94
C ALA A 49 20.05 -40.84 2.16
N GLU A 50 21.05 -41.38 1.49
CA GLU A 50 21.02 -42.65 0.78
C GLU A 50 20.81 -43.81 1.79
N SER A 51 21.35 -43.70 2.99
CA SER A 51 21.12 -44.65 4.10
C SER A 51 19.76 -44.43 4.82
N GLY A 52 18.87 -43.55 4.28
CA GLY A 52 17.53 -43.36 4.79
C GLY A 52 17.39 -42.31 5.92
N ASN A 53 18.46 -41.62 6.28
CA ASN A 53 18.37 -40.59 7.34
C ASN A 53 17.49 -39.42 6.88
N VAL A 54 16.36 -39.24 7.52
CA VAL A 54 15.32 -38.27 7.15
C VAL A 54 15.84 -36.82 7.20
N LYS A 55 16.58 -36.45 8.24
CA LYS A 55 17.17 -35.10 8.38
C LYS A 55 18.20 -34.83 7.29
N ALA A 56 18.99 -35.83 6.91
CA ALA A 56 19.96 -35.70 5.83
C ALA A 56 19.28 -35.60 4.47
N GLN A 57 18.17 -36.30 4.25
CA GLN A 57 17.37 -36.15 3.03
C GLN A 57 16.84 -34.71 2.88
N PHE A 58 16.31 -34.13 3.95
CA PHE A 58 15.89 -32.75 3.96
C PHE A 58 17.06 -31.79 3.71
N ALA A 59 18.19 -31.97 4.42
CA ALA A 59 19.38 -31.15 4.26
C ALA A 59 19.97 -31.23 2.84
N LEU A 60 20.03 -32.42 2.26
CA LEU A 60 20.49 -32.61 0.88
C LEU A 60 19.53 -31.96 -0.13
N GLY A 61 18.20 -32.06 0.09
CA GLY A 61 17.21 -31.36 -0.68
C GLY A 61 17.47 -29.85 -0.66
N LYS A 62 17.76 -29.30 0.52
CA LYS A 62 18.11 -27.89 0.68
C LYS A 62 19.43 -27.53 -0.06
N CYS A 63 20.45 -28.38 0.01
CA CYS A 63 21.69 -28.17 -0.74
C CYS A 63 21.44 -28.03 -2.26
N TYR A 64 20.62 -28.91 -2.83
CA TYR A 64 20.24 -28.79 -4.24
C TYR A 64 19.33 -27.61 -4.56
N TYR A 65 18.45 -27.25 -3.62
CA TYR A 65 17.53 -26.11 -3.81
C TYR A 65 18.29 -24.78 -3.84
N ASP A 66 19.20 -24.59 -2.87
CA ASP A 66 19.96 -23.34 -2.69
C ASP A 66 21.27 -23.31 -3.50
N GLY A 67 21.72 -24.45 -4.07
CA GLY A 67 23.04 -24.56 -4.71
C GLY A 67 24.20 -24.58 -3.71
N ASN A 68 23.95 -24.91 -2.45
CA ASN A 68 24.96 -24.90 -1.39
C ASN A 68 25.74 -26.20 -1.39
N GLY A 69 26.99 -26.18 -1.92
CA GLY A 69 27.87 -27.35 -2.05
C GLY A 69 27.47 -28.32 -3.17
N THR A 70 26.47 -27.97 -3.94
CA THR A 70 26.02 -28.66 -5.17
C THR A 70 25.66 -27.62 -6.22
N GLU A 71 25.52 -28.04 -7.49
CA GLU A 71 24.83 -27.22 -8.48
C GLU A 71 23.34 -27.13 -8.09
N MET A 72 22.74 -25.95 -8.27
CA MET A 72 21.32 -25.73 -8.01
C MET A 72 20.48 -26.61 -8.95
N ASN A 73 19.59 -27.44 -8.36
CA ASN A 73 18.76 -28.36 -9.11
C ASN A 73 17.45 -28.64 -8.36
N TYR A 74 16.39 -27.94 -8.72
CA TYR A 74 15.07 -28.08 -8.10
C TYR A 74 14.48 -29.50 -8.25
N SER A 75 14.73 -30.17 -9.37
CA SER A 75 14.24 -31.54 -9.59
C SER A 75 14.90 -32.53 -8.63
N GLU A 76 16.20 -32.42 -8.38
CA GLU A 76 16.87 -33.23 -7.36
C GLU A 76 16.43 -32.83 -5.93
N ALA A 77 16.30 -31.52 -5.65
CA ALA A 77 15.80 -31.04 -4.37
C ALA A 77 14.44 -31.68 -4.03
N VAL A 78 13.51 -31.65 -4.98
CA VAL A 78 12.16 -32.22 -4.81
C VAL A 78 12.19 -33.72 -4.55
N LYS A 79 13.06 -34.48 -5.23
CA LYS A 79 13.19 -35.92 -4.97
C LYS A 79 13.57 -36.20 -3.51
N TRP A 80 14.48 -35.40 -2.97
CA TRP A 80 14.93 -35.57 -1.59
C TRP A 80 13.91 -35.02 -0.58
N TYR A 81 13.29 -33.87 -0.84
CA TYR A 81 12.18 -33.36 -0.01
C TYR A 81 11.03 -34.35 0.04
N ARG A 82 10.67 -34.96 -1.09
CA ARG A 82 9.61 -35.97 -1.15
C ARG A 82 9.93 -37.17 -0.26
N LYS A 83 11.16 -37.72 -0.35
CA LYS A 83 11.58 -38.88 0.49
C LYS A 83 11.46 -38.55 1.98
N ALA A 84 11.93 -37.36 2.41
CA ALA A 84 11.83 -36.94 3.80
C ALA A 84 10.37 -36.69 4.22
N ALA A 85 9.58 -36.05 3.34
CA ALA A 85 8.17 -35.74 3.58
C ALA A 85 7.30 -36.98 3.73
N GLU A 86 7.55 -37.99 2.89
CA GLU A 86 6.86 -39.30 2.96
C GLU A 86 7.21 -40.08 4.25
N GLN A 87 8.37 -39.79 4.85
CA GLN A 87 8.76 -40.30 6.17
C GLN A 87 8.25 -39.47 7.35
N GLY A 88 7.50 -38.39 7.07
CA GLY A 88 6.82 -37.61 8.09
C GLY A 88 7.56 -36.33 8.55
N ASP A 89 8.71 -35.96 7.96
CA ASP A 89 9.39 -34.71 8.32
C ASP A 89 8.56 -33.50 7.96
N ALA A 90 8.13 -32.73 8.96
CA ALA A 90 7.25 -31.58 8.77
C ALA A 90 7.91 -30.44 7.97
N ASN A 91 9.23 -30.24 8.13
CA ASN A 91 9.97 -29.25 7.34
C ASN A 91 9.98 -29.63 5.86
N ALA A 92 10.26 -30.92 5.58
CA ALA A 92 10.26 -31.44 4.22
C ALA A 92 8.85 -31.41 3.60
N GLN A 93 7.82 -31.74 4.37
CA GLN A 93 6.42 -31.63 3.92
C GLN A 93 6.07 -30.20 3.53
N ASN A 94 6.43 -29.21 4.36
CA ASN A 94 6.22 -27.81 4.05
C ASN A 94 6.99 -27.39 2.78
N ARG A 95 8.27 -27.75 2.67
CA ARG A 95 9.08 -27.42 1.48
C ARG A 95 8.58 -28.12 0.22
N PHE A 96 8.13 -29.35 0.32
CA PHE A 96 7.54 -30.05 -0.81
C PHE A 96 6.20 -29.44 -1.24
N GLY A 97 5.37 -29.00 -0.28
CA GLY A 97 4.18 -28.18 -0.55
C GLY A 97 4.53 -26.89 -1.29
N TYR A 98 5.56 -26.18 -0.86
CA TYR A 98 6.08 -24.97 -1.51
C TYR A 98 6.51 -25.24 -2.97
N CYS A 99 7.24 -26.34 -3.21
CA CYS A 99 7.64 -26.72 -4.57
C CYS A 99 6.43 -26.93 -5.49
N TYR A 100 5.33 -27.52 -4.99
CA TYR A 100 4.09 -27.65 -5.75
C TYR A 100 3.37 -26.32 -5.95
N GLU A 101 3.40 -25.42 -4.96
CA GLU A 101 2.76 -24.10 -5.06
C GLU A 101 3.39 -23.25 -6.18
N TYR A 102 4.70 -23.25 -6.28
CA TYR A 102 5.44 -22.41 -7.25
C TYR A 102 5.82 -23.16 -8.55
N GLY A 103 5.72 -24.49 -8.57
CA GLY A 103 6.13 -25.30 -9.73
C GLY A 103 7.63 -25.48 -9.84
N GLU A 104 8.35 -25.49 -8.71
CA GLU A 104 9.80 -25.62 -8.66
C GLU A 104 10.23 -27.08 -8.61
N GLY A 105 10.84 -27.57 -9.67
CA GLY A 105 11.26 -28.98 -9.81
C GLY A 105 10.12 -29.98 -10.01
N VAL A 106 8.88 -29.55 -9.94
CA VAL A 106 7.64 -30.30 -10.22
C VAL A 106 6.65 -29.42 -10.96
N ALA A 107 5.68 -30.02 -11.64
CA ALA A 107 4.56 -29.26 -12.19
C ALA A 107 3.75 -28.59 -11.05
N LYS A 108 3.40 -27.32 -11.23
CA LYS A 108 2.57 -26.56 -10.26
C LYS A 108 1.24 -27.29 -10.01
N ASP A 109 0.93 -27.52 -8.73
CA ASP A 109 -0.28 -28.19 -8.30
C ASP A 109 -0.69 -27.69 -6.89
N LEU A 110 -1.58 -26.69 -6.87
CA LEU A 110 -1.99 -26.04 -5.62
C LEU A 110 -2.75 -26.99 -4.68
N ALA A 111 -3.46 -27.98 -5.22
CA ALA A 111 -4.17 -28.96 -4.38
C ALA A 111 -3.18 -29.86 -3.61
N LYS A 112 -2.12 -30.32 -4.30
CA LYS A 112 -1.04 -31.07 -3.65
C LYS A 112 -0.25 -30.19 -2.67
N ALA A 113 -0.03 -28.91 -2.98
CA ALA A 113 0.60 -27.99 -2.04
C ALA A 113 -0.17 -27.96 -0.72
N VAL A 114 -1.50 -27.77 -0.79
CA VAL A 114 -2.39 -27.78 0.40
C VAL A 114 -2.34 -29.09 1.15
N GLU A 115 -2.32 -30.23 0.46
CA GLU A 115 -2.23 -31.54 1.13
C GLU A 115 -0.94 -31.67 1.96
N TRP A 116 0.19 -31.24 1.42
CA TRP A 116 1.47 -31.29 2.10
C TRP A 116 1.60 -30.25 3.22
N TYR A 117 1.11 -29.02 3.00
CA TYR A 117 1.03 -28.02 4.07
C TYR A 117 0.16 -28.52 5.24
N ARG A 118 -0.98 -29.15 4.95
CA ARG A 118 -1.85 -29.70 5.99
C ARG A 118 -1.15 -30.75 6.83
N LYS A 119 -0.45 -31.69 6.20
CA LYS A 119 0.31 -32.73 6.92
C LYS A 119 1.34 -32.12 7.88
N ALA A 120 2.07 -31.09 7.44
CA ALA A 120 3.04 -30.39 8.28
C ALA A 120 2.36 -29.54 9.38
N ALA A 121 1.27 -28.86 9.04
CA ALA A 121 0.52 -28.00 9.95
C ALA A 121 -0.16 -28.79 11.08
N GLU A 122 -0.68 -29.97 10.78
CA GLU A 122 -1.27 -30.90 11.76
C GLU A 122 -0.23 -31.46 12.74
N GLN A 123 1.03 -31.53 12.34
CA GLN A 123 2.17 -31.84 13.23
C GLN A 123 2.60 -30.64 14.10
N GLY A 124 1.97 -29.48 13.93
CA GLY A 124 2.29 -28.27 14.68
C GLY A 124 3.38 -27.38 14.04
N TYR A 125 3.81 -27.67 12.81
CA TYR A 125 4.80 -26.84 12.15
C TYR A 125 4.22 -25.46 11.81
N ASP A 126 4.74 -24.44 12.45
CA ASP A 126 4.22 -23.08 12.49
C ASP A 126 4.14 -22.40 11.11
N VAL A 127 5.21 -22.52 10.31
CA VAL A 127 5.25 -21.98 8.94
C VAL A 127 4.21 -22.66 8.05
N ALA A 128 4.00 -23.98 8.20
CA ALA A 128 2.98 -24.70 7.44
C ALA A 128 1.57 -24.30 7.87
N GLN A 129 1.35 -24.03 9.14
CA GLN A 129 0.06 -23.50 9.63
C GLN A 129 -0.24 -22.15 9.00
N TYR A 130 0.76 -21.24 8.91
CA TYR A 130 0.61 -19.97 8.21
C TYR A 130 0.31 -20.17 6.72
N ASN A 131 1.07 -21.02 6.02
CA ASN A 131 0.88 -21.29 4.60
C ASN A 131 -0.51 -21.89 4.33
N LEU A 132 -0.96 -22.81 5.15
CA LEU A 132 -2.29 -23.41 5.03
C LEU A 132 -3.40 -22.38 5.29
N GLY A 133 -3.23 -21.50 6.28
CA GLY A 133 -4.10 -20.35 6.53
C GLY A 133 -4.22 -19.45 5.30
N THR A 134 -3.09 -19.15 4.66
CA THR A 134 -3.03 -18.35 3.43
C THR A 134 -3.74 -19.04 2.26
N CYS A 135 -3.59 -20.37 2.13
CA CYS A 135 -4.31 -21.14 1.11
C CYS A 135 -5.83 -21.04 1.31
N TYR A 136 -6.33 -21.18 2.53
CA TYR A 136 -7.76 -21.02 2.82
C TYR A 136 -8.25 -19.58 2.64
N ALA A 137 -7.46 -18.57 3.02
CA ALA A 137 -7.82 -17.17 2.89
C ALA A 137 -8.02 -16.76 1.41
N ASN A 138 -7.18 -17.29 0.52
CA ASN A 138 -7.15 -16.93 -0.89
C ASN A 138 -7.88 -17.94 -1.80
N GLY A 139 -8.26 -19.11 -1.29
CA GLY A 139 -8.84 -20.18 -2.11
C GLY A 139 -7.81 -20.83 -3.04
N MET A 140 -6.55 -20.95 -2.62
CA MET A 140 -5.47 -21.54 -3.40
C MET A 140 -5.43 -23.05 -3.18
N GLY A 141 -5.80 -23.82 -4.21
CA GLY A 141 -5.83 -25.29 -4.15
C GLY A 141 -6.91 -25.90 -3.23
N VAL A 142 -7.71 -25.05 -2.62
CA VAL A 142 -8.81 -25.39 -1.71
C VAL A 142 -9.89 -24.32 -1.83
N ALA A 143 -11.14 -24.65 -1.53
CA ALA A 143 -12.20 -23.65 -1.47
C ALA A 143 -11.87 -22.58 -0.42
N LYS A 144 -12.10 -21.31 -0.77
CA LYS A 144 -11.89 -20.19 0.14
C LYS A 144 -12.75 -20.36 1.39
N ASP A 145 -12.11 -20.29 2.56
CA ASP A 145 -12.75 -20.47 3.87
C ASP A 145 -12.02 -19.58 4.90
N ILE A 146 -12.59 -18.41 5.14
CA ILE A 146 -11.95 -17.40 5.99
C ILE A 146 -11.94 -17.84 7.47
N ALA A 147 -12.93 -18.61 7.92
CA ALA A 147 -12.94 -19.13 9.29
C ALA A 147 -11.80 -20.13 9.53
N LYS A 148 -11.59 -21.06 8.58
CA LYS A 148 -10.43 -21.97 8.65
C LYS A 148 -9.10 -21.22 8.52
N ALA A 149 -9.03 -20.17 7.68
CA ALA A 149 -7.84 -19.36 7.57
C ALA A 149 -7.47 -18.73 8.92
N GLU A 150 -8.45 -18.15 9.62
CA GLU A 150 -8.28 -17.56 10.95
C GLU A 150 -7.80 -18.61 11.98
N GLU A 151 -8.41 -19.80 12.00
CA GLU A 151 -7.99 -20.88 12.89
C GLU A 151 -6.51 -21.26 12.71
N TRP A 152 -6.05 -21.35 11.46
CA TRP A 152 -4.66 -21.69 11.17
C TRP A 152 -3.72 -20.51 11.42
N PHE A 153 -4.10 -19.29 11.11
CA PHE A 153 -3.33 -18.10 11.48
C PHE A 153 -3.18 -17.98 13.00
N ARG A 154 -4.22 -18.27 13.77
CA ARG A 154 -4.16 -18.27 15.24
C ARG A 154 -3.12 -19.25 15.77
N LYS A 155 -3.13 -20.49 15.28
CA LYS A 155 -2.15 -21.50 15.69
C LYS A 155 -0.71 -21.07 15.40
N ALA A 156 -0.45 -20.52 14.20
CA ALA A 156 0.86 -20.02 13.83
C ALA A 156 1.25 -18.76 14.65
N ALA A 157 0.31 -17.84 14.86
CA ALA A 157 0.51 -16.60 15.61
C ALA A 157 0.83 -16.86 17.09
N GLU A 158 0.20 -17.87 17.70
CA GLU A 158 0.48 -18.31 19.07
C GLU A 158 1.87 -18.91 19.20
N GLN A 159 2.43 -19.49 18.15
CA GLN A 159 3.81 -19.96 18.09
C GLN A 159 4.82 -18.85 17.74
N GLY A 160 4.37 -17.63 17.48
CA GLY A 160 5.23 -16.49 17.29
C GLY A 160 5.48 -16.07 15.84
N VAL A 161 4.85 -16.69 14.84
CA VAL A 161 5.01 -16.27 13.44
C VAL A 161 4.43 -14.87 13.25
N ASP A 162 5.28 -13.90 12.94
CA ASP A 162 4.96 -12.48 12.82
C ASP A 162 3.92 -12.16 11.73
N MET A 163 4.06 -12.77 10.54
CA MET A 163 3.07 -12.67 9.46
C MET A 163 1.71 -13.23 9.87
N ALA A 164 1.68 -14.32 10.66
CA ALA A 164 0.44 -14.88 11.16
C ALA A 164 -0.19 -13.99 12.24
N GLN A 165 0.60 -13.39 13.09
CA GLN A 165 0.14 -12.39 14.07
C GLN A 165 -0.47 -11.18 13.38
N TYR A 166 0.19 -10.67 12.34
CA TYR A 166 -0.36 -9.61 11.52
C TYR A 166 -1.71 -9.99 10.89
N ASN A 167 -1.77 -11.14 10.20
CA ASN A 167 -3.01 -11.60 9.56
C ASN A 167 -4.13 -11.85 10.57
N LEU A 168 -3.82 -12.34 11.75
CA LEU A 168 -4.80 -12.50 12.82
C LEU A 168 -5.29 -11.15 13.34
N GLY A 169 -4.43 -10.14 13.42
CA GLY A 169 -4.82 -8.76 13.67
C GLY A 169 -5.80 -8.24 12.61
N VAL A 170 -5.52 -8.48 11.33
CA VAL A 170 -6.43 -8.13 10.22
C VAL A 170 -7.78 -8.86 10.36
N CYS A 171 -7.78 -10.14 10.74
CA CYS A 171 -9.01 -10.90 10.97
C CYS A 171 -9.88 -10.26 12.06
N TYR A 172 -9.30 -9.89 13.19
CA TYR A 172 -10.03 -9.21 14.26
C TYR A 172 -10.47 -7.79 13.88
N GLY A 173 -9.65 -7.06 13.13
CA GLY A 173 -9.94 -5.70 12.71
C GLY A 173 -11.16 -5.60 11.78
N HIS A 174 -11.35 -6.59 10.91
CA HIS A 174 -12.42 -6.60 9.91
C HIS A 174 -13.55 -7.61 10.20
N GLY A 175 -13.38 -8.45 11.22
CA GLY A 175 -14.35 -9.52 11.50
C GLY A 175 -14.25 -10.68 10.51
N TYR A 176 -13.05 -10.96 10.00
CA TYR A 176 -12.83 -12.04 9.05
C TYR A 176 -12.65 -13.39 9.76
N GLY A 177 -13.64 -14.26 9.65
CA GLY A 177 -13.66 -15.58 10.29
C GLY A 177 -13.87 -15.55 11.81
N VAL A 178 -13.88 -14.37 12.42
CA VAL A 178 -14.03 -14.14 13.86
C VAL A 178 -14.83 -12.86 14.07
N ALA A 179 -15.47 -12.69 15.23
CA ALA A 179 -16.13 -11.44 15.57
C ALA A 179 -15.13 -10.27 15.63
N GLN A 180 -15.51 -9.13 15.07
CA GLN A 180 -14.66 -7.94 15.09
C GLN A 180 -14.31 -7.55 16.53
N ASN A 181 -13.03 -7.31 16.79
CA ASN A 181 -12.53 -6.88 18.09
C ASN A 181 -11.28 -6.02 17.91
N ARG A 182 -11.42 -4.70 18.10
CA ARG A 182 -10.36 -3.73 17.93
C ARG A 182 -9.22 -3.85 18.97
N GLU A 183 -9.54 -4.33 20.17
CA GLU A 183 -8.52 -4.53 21.21
C GLU A 183 -7.62 -5.74 20.87
N GLU A 184 -8.21 -6.85 20.41
CA GLU A 184 -7.44 -8.01 19.93
C GLU A 184 -6.65 -7.68 18.66
N GLU A 185 -7.22 -6.88 17.72
CA GLU A 185 -6.51 -6.38 16.55
C GLU A 185 -5.19 -5.71 16.94
N VAL A 186 -5.26 -4.72 17.83
CA VAL A 186 -4.08 -3.99 18.32
C VAL A 186 -3.10 -4.89 19.04
N LYS A 187 -3.59 -5.82 19.84
CA LYS A 187 -2.74 -6.77 20.58
C LYS A 187 -1.91 -7.64 19.62
N TRP A 188 -2.51 -8.12 18.53
CA TRP A 188 -1.82 -8.96 17.57
C TRP A 188 -0.89 -8.14 16.66
N TYR A 189 -1.32 -6.94 16.20
CA TYR A 189 -0.41 -6.04 15.49
C TYR A 189 0.81 -5.66 16.34
N ARG A 190 0.62 -5.42 17.64
CA ARG A 190 1.74 -5.10 18.54
C ARG A 190 2.76 -6.23 18.62
N LYS A 191 2.31 -7.48 18.75
CA LYS A 191 3.21 -8.62 18.77
C LYS A 191 4.04 -8.73 17.49
N ALA A 192 3.41 -8.61 16.33
CA ALA A 192 4.12 -8.63 15.04
C ALA A 192 5.05 -7.40 14.88
N ALA A 193 4.60 -6.22 15.28
CA ALA A 193 5.36 -4.97 15.20
C ALA A 193 6.62 -4.98 16.10
N GLU A 194 6.53 -5.57 17.29
CA GLU A 194 7.65 -5.75 18.21
C GLU A 194 8.69 -6.72 17.67
N GLN A 195 8.30 -7.68 16.83
CA GLN A 195 9.21 -8.55 16.10
C GLN A 195 9.84 -7.87 14.86
N GLY A 196 9.38 -6.65 14.51
CA GLY A 196 9.94 -5.89 13.41
C GLY A 196 9.11 -5.94 12.12
N TYR A 197 7.93 -6.59 12.09
CA TYR A 197 7.12 -6.69 10.88
C TYR A 197 6.59 -5.31 10.46
N ALA A 198 7.06 -4.80 9.32
CA ALA A 198 6.84 -3.40 8.90
C ALA A 198 5.37 -3.03 8.72
N ASP A 199 4.56 -3.93 8.10
CA ASP A 199 3.14 -3.66 7.89
C ASP A 199 2.36 -3.63 9.22
N ALA A 200 2.76 -4.46 10.19
CA ALA A 200 2.17 -4.43 11.52
C ALA A 200 2.54 -3.14 12.28
N GLN A 201 3.77 -2.64 12.10
CA GLN A 201 4.17 -1.35 12.67
C GLN A 201 3.36 -0.20 12.07
N HIS A 202 3.15 -0.20 10.75
CA HIS A 202 2.29 0.78 10.08
C HIS A 202 0.85 0.70 10.62
N ASN A 203 0.24 -0.48 10.65
CA ASN A 203 -1.14 -0.64 11.11
C ASN A 203 -1.30 -0.33 12.60
N LEU A 204 -0.32 -0.65 13.43
CA LEU A 204 -0.32 -0.25 14.84
C LEU A 204 -0.24 1.28 14.99
N GLY A 205 0.57 1.95 14.19
CA GLY A 205 0.61 3.39 14.07
C GLY A 205 -0.75 3.98 13.70
N TYR A 206 -1.43 3.38 12.73
CA TYR A 206 -2.78 3.75 12.31
C TYR A 206 -3.80 3.58 13.45
N CYS A 207 -3.74 2.49 14.20
CA CYS A 207 -4.61 2.28 15.36
C CYS A 207 -4.42 3.39 16.42
N TYR A 208 -3.16 3.76 16.72
CA TYR A 208 -2.90 4.85 17.64
C TYR A 208 -3.34 6.23 17.11
N ALA A 209 -3.13 6.51 15.84
CA ALA A 209 -3.51 7.78 15.21
C ALA A 209 -5.03 8.01 15.26
N ASN A 210 -5.82 6.93 15.14
CA ASN A 210 -7.28 6.98 15.09
C ASN A 210 -7.99 6.63 16.40
N GLY A 211 -7.26 6.10 17.41
CA GLY A 211 -7.86 5.61 18.65
C GLY A 211 -8.67 4.33 18.46
N MET A 212 -8.22 3.44 17.56
CA MET A 212 -8.91 2.18 17.27
C MET A 212 -8.38 1.06 18.17
N GLY A 213 -9.19 0.61 19.11
CA GLY A 213 -8.79 -0.42 20.09
C GLY A 213 -7.75 0.04 21.12
N VAL A 214 -7.33 1.29 21.05
CA VAL A 214 -6.41 1.97 21.98
C VAL A 214 -6.79 3.44 22.11
N THR A 215 -6.35 4.10 23.17
CA THR A 215 -6.46 5.56 23.28
C THR A 215 -5.68 6.24 22.17
N LYS A 216 -6.29 7.22 21.52
CA LYS A 216 -5.65 8.01 20.45
C LYS A 216 -4.38 8.69 20.97
N ASP A 217 -3.26 8.46 20.25
CA ASP A 217 -1.95 8.96 20.63
C ASP A 217 -1.06 9.14 19.38
N TYR A 218 -0.99 10.36 18.88
CA TYR A 218 -0.19 10.67 17.70
C TYR A 218 1.33 10.52 17.93
N ALA A 219 1.82 10.67 19.17
CA ALA A 219 3.24 10.48 19.44
C ALA A 219 3.64 9.01 19.29
N LYS A 220 2.83 8.10 19.84
CA LYS A 220 3.03 6.66 19.62
C LYS A 220 2.83 6.26 18.17
N ALA A 221 1.83 6.86 17.48
CA ALA A 221 1.64 6.64 16.06
C ALA A 221 2.90 7.00 15.27
N ALA A 222 3.49 8.18 15.52
CA ALA A 222 4.71 8.63 14.86
C ALA A 222 5.91 7.71 15.12
N GLU A 223 6.04 7.16 16.34
CA GLU A 223 7.10 6.19 16.67
C GLU A 223 6.97 4.90 15.84
N TRP A 224 5.76 4.35 15.72
CA TRP A 224 5.51 3.13 14.96
C TRP A 224 5.62 3.36 13.46
N TYR A 225 5.07 4.46 12.94
CA TYR A 225 5.24 4.82 11.53
C TYR A 225 6.71 5.02 11.17
N ARG A 226 7.52 5.62 12.06
CA ARG A 226 8.97 5.78 11.83
C ARG A 226 9.66 4.45 11.66
N LYS A 227 9.39 3.47 12.55
CA LYS A 227 9.99 2.14 12.47
C LYS A 227 9.65 1.45 11.14
N SER A 228 8.39 1.53 10.72
CA SER A 228 7.94 1.00 9.45
C SER A 228 8.57 1.74 8.25
N ALA A 229 8.60 3.07 8.30
CA ALA A 229 9.17 3.93 7.26
C ALA A 229 10.68 3.72 7.06
N GLU A 230 11.42 3.47 8.15
CA GLU A 230 12.86 3.15 8.13
C GLU A 230 13.13 1.80 7.45
N GLN A 231 12.18 0.86 7.49
CA GLN A 231 12.24 -0.41 6.78
C GLN A 231 11.82 -0.30 5.31
N GLY A 232 11.41 0.90 4.86
CA GLY A 232 11.08 1.14 3.44
C GLY A 232 9.59 1.08 3.10
N CYS A 233 8.68 0.89 4.06
CA CYS A 233 7.23 0.93 3.78
C CYS A 233 6.82 2.32 3.26
N ALA A 234 6.40 2.41 2.00
CA ALA A 234 6.08 3.66 1.34
C ALA A 234 4.87 4.38 1.98
N GLU A 235 3.85 3.64 2.37
CA GLU A 235 2.68 4.17 3.06
C GLU A 235 3.04 4.78 4.43
N ALA A 236 3.93 4.11 5.18
CA ALA A 236 4.43 4.63 6.44
C ALA A 236 5.31 5.88 6.26
N GLN A 237 6.11 5.92 5.19
CA GLN A 237 6.91 7.11 4.83
C GLN A 237 6.01 8.30 4.50
N TYR A 238 4.97 8.08 3.69
CA TYR A 238 3.98 9.11 3.37
C TYR A 238 3.28 9.62 4.65
N THR A 239 2.74 8.71 5.46
CA THR A 239 2.02 9.08 6.68
C THR A 239 2.92 9.80 7.70
N LEU A 240 4.17 9.35 7.85
CA LEU A 240 5.14 10.02 8.72
C LEU A 240 5.47 11.43 8.21
N ALA A 241 5.58 11.62 6.90
CA ALA A 241 5.76 12.94 6.30
C ALA A 241 4.60 13.88 6.64
N GLU A 242 3.35 13.39 6.56
CA GLU A 242 2.16 14.13 6.95
C GLU A 242 2.19 14.53 8.44
N LEU A 243 2.62 13.62 9.33
CA LEU A 243 2.74 13.96 10.76
C LEU A 243 3.76 15.09 10.98
N TYR A 244 4.91 15.05 10.31
CA TYR A 244 5.88 16.16 10.37
C TYR A 244 5.37 17.44 9.71
N ALA A 245 4.66 17.35 8.60
CA ALA A 245 4.09 18.49 7.90
C ALA A 245 3.10 19.28 8.77
N ASN A 246 2.30 18.55 9.55
CA ASN A 246 1.22 19.12 10.35
C ASN A 246 1.56 19.28 11.85
N GLY A 247 2.65 18.67 12.32
CA GLY A 247 3.02 18.69 13.74
C GLY A 247 2.17 17.76 14.62
N TYR A 248 1.66 16.65 14.06
CA TYR A 248 0.86 15.68 14.82
C TYR A 248 1.76 14.67 15.53
N GLY A 249 1.79 14.73 16.86
CA GLY A 249 2.59 13.83 17.69
C GLY A 249 4.12 14.03 17.60
N VAL A 250 4.56 14.92 16.71
CA VAL A 250 5.95 15.34 16.53
C VAL A 250 5.98 16.86 16.34
N ALA A 251 7.13 17.49 16.61
CA ALA A 251 7.30 18.89 16.27
C ALA A 251 7.17 19.10 14.76
N GLN A 252 6.40 20.10 14.33
CA GLN A 252 6.25 20.41 12.92
C GLN A 252 7.61 20.67 12.27
N ASN A 253 7.90 19.99 11.20
CA ASN A 253 9.17 20.10 10.48
C ASN A 253 8.97 19.77 8.99
N LYS A 254 8.86 20.83 8.18
CA LYS A 254 8.63 20.69 6.74
C LYS A 254 9.82 20.10 5.98
N GLU A 255 11.05 20.29 6.46
CA GLU A 255 12.24 19.69 5.85
C GLU A 255 12.25 18.17 6.05
N GLU A 256 11.90 17.69 7.26
CA GLU A 256 11.73 16.26 7.51
C GLU A 256 10.56 15.68 6.72
N ALA A 257 9.44 16.41 6.62
CA ALA A 257 8.30 16.00 5.79
C ALA A 257 8.74 15.77 4.34
N VAL A 258 9.45 16.74 3.74
CA VAL A 258 9.95 16.62 2.36
C VAL A 258 10.89 15.42 2.17
N LYS A 259 11.74 15.12 3.16
CA LYS A 259 12.63 13.94 3.09
C LYS A 259 11.84 12.64 3.01
N TRP A 260 10.81 12.52 3.85
CA TRP A 260 9.98 11.31 3.87
C TRP A 260 9.04 11.22 2.65
N TYR A 261 8.42 12.33 2.23
CA TYR A 261 7.66 12.36 0.96
C TYR A 261 8.53 11.93 -0.22
N ARG A 262 9.79 12.38 -0.27
CA ARG A 262 10.69 11.99 -1.37
C ARG A 262 10.93 10.49 -1.40
N LYS A 263 11.19 9.87 -0.25
CA LYS A 263 11.39 8.42 -0.16
C LYS A 263 10.16 7.64 -0.65
N ALA A 264 8.95 8.03 -0.23
CA ALA A 264 7.71 7.42 -0.70
C ALA A 264 7.49 7.67 -2.19
N ALA A 265 7.69 8.91 -2.65
CA ALA A 265 7.53 9.31 -4.05
C ALA A 265 8.48 8.56 -5.01
N GLU A 266 9.72 8.31 -4.59
CA GLU A 266 10.71 7.53 -5.34
C GLU A 266 10.31 6.05 -5.45
N GLN A 267 9.52 5.53 -4.53
CA GLN A 267 8.91 4.20 -4.60
C GLN A 267 7.63 4.14 -5.44
N GLY A 268 7.16 5.29 -5.94
CA GLY A 268 5.98 5.36 -6.81
C GLY A 268 4.69 5.75 -6.10
N ASP A 269 4.72 6.07 -4.80
CA ASP A 269 3.54 6.55 -4.08
C ASP A 269 3.01 7.84 -4.71
N ALA A 270 1.80 7.80 -5.26
CA ALA A 270 1.24 8.91 -6.04
C ALA A 270 0.84 10.10 -5.15
N ASP A 271 0.38 9.87 -3.93
CA ASP A 271 0.04 10.94 -2.98
C ASP A 271 1.31 11.66 -2.51
N ALA A 272 2.37 10.91 -2.23
CA ALA A 272 3.68 11.49 -1.91
C ALA A 272 4.28 12.29 -3.07
N GLN A 273 4.14 11.80 -4.30
CA GLN A 273 4.58 12.53 -5.51
C GLN A 273 3.84 13.87 -5.65
N ASN A 274 2.51 13.86 -5.47
CA ASN A 274 1.72 15.09 -5.48
C ASN A 274 2.16 16.06 -4.37
N SER A 275 2.30 15.55 -3.15
CA SER A 275 2.73 16.35 -2.00
C SER A 275 4.13 16.95 -2.23
N LEU A 276 5.07 16.16 -2.74
CA LEU A 276 6.42 16.62 -3.06
C LEU A 276 6.40 17.73 -4.14
N GLY A 277 5.54 17.60 -5.17
CA GLY A 277 5.29 18.63 -6.17
C GLY A 277 4.83 19.93 -5.52
N TYR A 278 3.89 19.86 -4.59
CA TYR A 278 3.39 21.00 -3.84
C TYR A 278 4.49 21.70 -3.02
N TYR A 279 5.32 20.95 -2.31
CA TYR A 279 6.41 21.48 -1.50
C TYR A 279 7.47 22.19 -2.37
N TYR A 280 7.81 21.64 -3.53
CA TYR A 280 8.70 22.32 -4.50
C TYR A 280 8.07 23.57 -5.10
N GLU A 281 6.77 23.59 -5.38
CA GLU A 281 6.09 24.76 -5.92
C GLU A 281 6.11 25.93 -4.93
N ARG A 282 5.89 25.64 -3.65
CA ARG A 282 5.84 26.68 -2.61
C ARG A 282 7.20 27.05 -2.02
N GLY A 283 8.18 26.18 -2.14
CA GLY A 283 9.48 26.36 -1.48
C GLY A 283 9.40 26.16 0.03
N GLU A 284 8.56 25.23 0.49
CA GLU A 284 8.38 24.92 1.90
C GLU A 284 9.22 23.69 2.26
N GLY A 285 10.11 23.78 3.26
CA GLY A 285 11.03 22.70 3.63
C GLY A 285 12.03 22.27 2.53
N VAL A 286 11.98 22.93 1.38
CA VAL A 286 12.87 22.73 0.23
C VAL A 286 12.94 24.01 -0.59
N ALA A 287 14.05 24.25 -1.27
CA ALA A 287 14.15 25.41 -2.18
C ALA A 287 13.08 25.32 -3.29
N LYS A 288 12.40 26.45 -3.55
CA LYS A 288 11.37 26.53 -4.58
C LYS A 288 11.94 26.17 -5.94
N ASP A 289 11.30 25.23 -6.63
CA ASP A 289 11.70 24.75 -7.94
C ASP A 289 10.45 24.29 -8.73
N LEU A 290 9.97 25.18 -9.61
CA LEU A 290 8.77 24.92 -10.39
C LEU A 290 8.97 23.79 -11.43
N GLY A 291 10.18 23.60 -11.93
CA GLY A 291 10.51 22.49 -12.84
C GLY A 291 10.32 21.14 -12.14
N LYS A 292 10.93 20.99 -10.96
CA LYS A 292 10.73 19.78 -10.14
C LYS A 292 9.29 19.59 -9.69
N ALA A 293 8.58 20.68 -9.36
CA ALA A 293 7.17 20.59 -9.01
C ALA A 293 6.37 19.93 -10.15
N ILE A 294 6.57 20.40 -11.39
CA ILE A 294 5.91 19.84 -12.58
C ILE A 294 6.30 18.38 -12.83
N GLU A 295 7.57 18.03 -12.65
CA GLU A 295 8.02 16.65 -12.81
C GLU A 295 7.30 15.71 -11.85
N TRP A 296 7.18 16.11 -10.58
CA TRP A 296 6.51 15.31 -9.57
C TRP A 296 4.98 15.27 -9.75
N TYR A 297 4.36 16.41 -10.06
CA TYR A 297 2.93 16.42 -10.41
C TYR A 297 2.62 15.52 -11.60
N ARG A 298 3.49 15.52 -12.62
CA ARG A 298 3.30 14.66 -13.79
C ARG A 298 3.40 13.19 -13.45
N LYS A 299 4.43 12.76 -12.70
CA LYS A 299 4.55 11.38 -12.23
C LYS A 299 3.31 10.95 -11.45
N SER A 300 2.85 11.77 -10.53
CA SER A 300 1.66 11.51 -9.74
C SER A 300 0.39 11.43 -10.61
N ALA A 301 0.24 12.37 -11.55
CA ALA A 301 -0.90 12.43 -12.47
C ALA A 301 -0.95 11.23 -13.43
N ASP A 302 0.22 10.79 -13.92
CA ASP A 302 0.36 9.61 -14.78
C ASP A 302 0.06 8.31 -14.00
N ASN A 303 0.32 8.30 -12.69
CA ASN A 303 -0.11 7.23 -11.77
C ASN A 303 -1.59 7.35 -11.34
N GLY A 304 -2.36 8.24 -11.95
CA GLY A 304 -3.80 8.34 -11.77
C GLY A 304 -4.26 9.24 -10.60
N ASN A 305 -3.36 9.91 -9.89
CA ASN A 305 -3.75 10.79 -8.79
C ASN A 305 -4.56 12.00 -9.30
N GLU A 306 -5.82 12.09 -8.89
CA GLU A 306 -6.76 13.12 -9.33
C GLU A 306 -6.35 14.54 -8.93
N LEU A 307 -5.75 14.69 -7.74
CA LEU A 307 -5.28 15.98 -7.25
C LEU A 307 -4.09 16.48 -8.06
N ALA A 308 -3.16 15.58 -8.37
CA ALA A 308 -2.01 15.92 -9.20
C ALA A 308 -2.43 16.27 -10.64
N GLN A 309 -3.42 15.57 -11.19
CA GLN A 309 -3.99 15.91 -12.50
C GLN A 309 -4.59 17.32 -12.47
N CYS A 310 -5.36 17.66 -11.45
CA CYS A 310 -5.91 18.99 -11.29
C CYS A 310 -4.81 20.06 -11.11
N ASN A 311 -3.81 19.79 -10.27
CA ASN A 311 -2.68 20.69 -10.04
C ASN A 311 -1.86 20.91 -11.33
N LEU A 312 -1.63 19.85 -12.10
CA LEU A 312 -0.95 19.96 -13.40
C LEU A 312 -1.77 20.76 -14.41
N GLY A 313 -3.09 20.58 -14.43
CA GLY A 313 -4.02 21.41 -15.22
C GLY A 313 -3.89 22.90 -14.86
N LEU A 314 -3.87 23.22 -13.56
CA LEU A 314 -3.65 24.59 -13.07
C LEU A 314 -2.27 25.15 -13.48
N CYS A 315 -1.24 24.33 -13.46
CA CYS A 315 0.09 24.75 -13.90
C CYS A 315 0.10 25.11 -15.38
N TYR A 316 -0.55 24.31 -16.23
CA TYR A 316 -0.70 24.64 -17.66
C TYR A 316 -1.61 25.84 -17.91
N GLU A 317 -2.70 25.98 -17.16
CA GLU A 317 -3.60 27.15 -17.26
C GLU A 317 -2.88 28.47 -16.94
N CYS A 318 -2.06 28.47 -15.89
CA CYS A 318 -1.39 29.66 -15.40
C CYS A 318 0.02 29.88 -16.00
N GLY A 319 0.60 28.88 -16.67
CA GLY A 319 2.00 28.91 -17.13
C GLY A 319 3.01 28.81 -15.99
N LYS A 320 2.69 28.09 -14.92
CA LYS A 320 3.58 27.89 -13.76
C LYS A 320 4.54 26.73 -14.00
N GLY A 321 5.82 27.00 -14.17
CA GLY A 321 6.84 25.99 -14.41
C GLY A 321 6.77 25.30 -15.79
N VAL A 322 5.75 25.63 -16.58
CA VAL A 322 5.51 25.17 -17.95
C VAL A 322 5.01 26.33 -18.80
N THR A 323 5.14 26.23 -20.12
CA THR A 323 4.48 27.17 -21.03
C THR A 323 2.97 27.07 -20.89
N LYS A 324 2.28 28.19 -20.80
CA LYS A 324 0.81 28.22 -20.72
C LYS A 324 0.19 27.47 -21.92
N ASP A 325 -0.69 26.55 -21.64
CA ASP A 325 -1.35 25.71 -22.65
C ASP A 325 -2.74 25.30 -22.13
N LEU A 326 -3.76 26.00 -22.64
CA LEU A 326 -5.14 25.81 -22.19
C LEU A 326 -5.72 24.47 -22.66
N VAL A 327 -5.23 23.95 -23.79
CA VAL A 327 -5.68 22.63 -24.28
C VAL A 327 -5.20 21.54 -23.33
N LYS A 328 -3.92 21.53 -22.99
CA LYS A 328 -3.40 20.59 -21.99
C LYS A 328 -4.03 20.77 -20.61
N ALA A 329 -4.33 22.01 -20.22
CA ALA A 329 -5.04 22.25 -18.96
C ALA A 329 -6.41 21.55 -18.96
N ALA A 330 -7.21 21.72 -20.03
CA ALA A 330 -8.50 21.08 -20.17
C ALA A 330 -8.39 19.54 -20.22
N GLU A 331 -7.40 19.00 -20.93
CA GLU A 331 -7.15 17.53 -20.96
C GLU A 331 -6.87 16.96 -19.55
N TRP A 332 -6.08 17.65 -18.74
CA TRP A 332 -5.79 17.20 -17.38
C TRP A 332 -7.01 17.38 -16.46
N TYR A 333 -7.73 18.49 -16.57
CA TYR A 333 -8.98 18.66 -15.83
C TYR A 333 -10.02 17.60 -16.20
N GLN A 334 -10.11 17.21 -17.47
CA GLN A 334 -11.01 16.15 -17.89
C GLN A 334 -10.70 14.83 -17.21
N LYS A 335 -9.43 14.41 -17.21
CA LYS A 335 -9.00 13.17 -16.53
C LYS A 335 -9.38 13.18 -15.05
N ALA A 336 -9.10 14.29 -14.34
CA ALA A 336 -9.45 14.39 -12.93
C ALA A 336 -10.96 14.46 -12.70
N ALA A 337 -11.71 15.15 -13.56
CA ALA A 337 -13.15 15.29 -13.46
C ALA A 337 -13.89 13.95 -13.71
N GLU A 338 -13.39 13.13 -14.62
CA GLU A 338 -13.89 11.78 -14.88
C GLU A 338 -13.67 10.83 -13.71
N GLN A 339 -12.63 11.04 -12.91
CA GLN A 339 -12.39 10.31 -11.66
C GLN A 339 -13.24 10.81 -10.49
N GLY A 340 -13.97 11.91 -10.66
CA GLY A 340 -14.88 12.44 -9.65
C GLY A 340 -14.38 13.70 -8.93
N SER A 341 -13.18 14.21 -9.23
CA SER A 341 -12.66 15.43 -8.61
C SER A 341 -13.58 16.63 -8.82
N ALA A 342 -14.24 17.07 -7.76
CA ALA A 342 -15.23 18.14 -7.81
C ALA A 342 -14.65 19.49 -8.28
N GLU A 343 -13.42 19.81 -7.86
CA GLU A 343 -12.73 21.01 -8.31
C GLU A 343 -12.40 20.93 -9.80
N ALA A 344 -11.90 19.77 -10.27
CA ALA A 344 -11.61 19.57 -11.69
C ALA A 344 -12.89 19.62 -12.55
N GLN A 345 -14.01 19.11 -12.05
CA GLN A 345 -15.31 19.24 -12.70
C GLN A 345 -15.73 20.70 -12.87
N ASN A 346 -15.56 21.51 -11.83
CA ASN A 346 -15.81 22.96 -11.94
C ASN A 346 -14.89 23.61 -12.98
N ARG A 347 -13.59 23.33 -12.94
CA ARG A 347 -12.60 23.87 -13.89
C ARG A 347 -12.90 23.46 -15.33
N LEU A 348 -13.26 22.20 -15.55
CA LEU A 348 -13.65 21.72 -16.87
C LEU A 348 -14.95 22.40 -17.35
N GLY A 349 -15.90 22.61 -16.43
CA GLY A 349 -17.09 23.42 -16.69
C GLY A 349 -16.73 24.83 -17.19
N GLU A 350 -15.74 25.49 -16.54
CA GLU A 350 -15.22 26.79 -16.98
C GLU A 350 -14.55 26.71 -18.36
N CYS A 351 -13.78 25.64 -18.63
CA CYS A 351 -13.18 25.42 -19.95
C CYS A 351 -14.24 25.41 -21.05
N TYR A 352 -15.29 24.61 -20.88
CA TYR A 352 -16.42 24.55 -21.84
C TYR A 352 -17.24 25.85 -21.86
N PHE A 353 -17.39 26.53 -20.73
CA PHE A 353 -18.20 27.75 -20.65
C PHE A 353 -17.57 28.91 -21.43
N TYR A 354 -16.26 29.05 -21.36
CA TYR A 354 -15.52 30.17 -21.99
C TYR A 354 -14.77 29.78 -23.27
N GLY A 355 -14.83 28.53 -23.69
CA GLY A 355 -14.04 28.06 -24.83
C GLY A 355 -12.53 28.07 -24.56
N ARG A 356 -12.10 27.73 -23.34
CA ARG A 356 -10.69 27.72 -22.93
C ARG A 356 -10.09 26.33 -23.06
N GLY A 357 -9.35 26.09 -24.12
CA GLY A 357 -8.77 24.78 -24.44
C GLY A 357 -9.74 23.76 -25.01
N GLU A 358 -11.03 23.99 -24.85
CA GLU A 358 -12.13 23.25 -25.45
C GLU A 358 -13.04 24.21 -26.23
N PRO A 359 -13.73 23.76 -27.30
CA PRO A 359 -14.75 24.57 -27.96
C PRO A 359 -15.85 24.98 -26.97
N GLU A 360 -16.30 26.24 -27.08
CA GLU A 360 -17.40 26.74 -26.24
C GLU A 360 -18.63 25.85 -26.34
N ASN A 361 -19.10 25.34 -25.19
CA ASN A 361 -20.28 24.51 -25.09
C ASN A 361 -20.97 24.69 -23.72
N LYS A 362 -21.93 25.61 -23.68
CA LYS A 362 -22.65 25.94 -22.43
C LYS A 362 -23.41 24.74 -21.83
N SER A 363 -23.96 23.86 -22.67
CA SER A 363 -24.66 22.67 -22.19
C SER A 363 -23.70 21.65 -21.56
N ALA A 364 -22.49 21.50 -22.11
CA ALA A 364 -21.47 20.68 -21.50
C ALA A 364 -20.97 21.30 -20.17
N ALA A 365 -20.79 22.62 -20.15
CA ALA A 365 -20.39 23.36 -18.96
C ALA A 365 -21.39 23.11 -17.79
N VAL A 366 -22.68 23.25 -18.07
CA VAL A 366 -23.73 23.01 -17.06
C VAL A 366 -23.65 21.61 -16.47
N LYS A 367 -23.49 20.58 -17.29
CA LYS A 367 -23.38 19.19 -16.81
C LYS A 367 -22.20 19.00 -15.85
N TRP A 368 -21.08 19.65 -16.11
CA TRP A 368 -19.93 19.59 -15.23
C TRP A 368 -20.10 20.43 -13.97
N TYR A 369 -20.71 21.61 -14.08
CA TYR A 369 -21.08 22.42 -12.92
C TYR A 369 -22.09 21.69 -12.01
N GLU A 370 -23.08 20.99 -12.57
CA GLU A 370 -24.03 20.20 -11.79
C GLU A 370 -23.32 19.16 -10.92
N LYS A 371 -22.43 18.37 -11.53
CA LYS A 371 -21.66 17.35 -10.80
C LYS A 371 -20.82 17.96 -9.66
N ALA A 372 -20.15 19.09 -9.93
CA ALA A 372 -19.33 19.76 -8.92
C ALA A 372 -20.19 20.44 -7.83
N ALA A 373 -21.32 21.02 -8.20
CA ALA A 373 -22.26 21.70 -7.29
C ALA A 373 -22.95 20.72 -6.34
N GLU A 374 -23.29 19.53 -6.83
CA GLU A 374 -23.84 18.44 -6.01
C GLU A 374 -22.82 17.94 -4.98
N GLN A 375 -21.53 17.98 -5.30
CA GLN A 375 -20.45 17.68 -4.36
C GLN A 375 -20.11 18.84 -3.41
N GLY A 376 -20.81 19.97 -3.54
CA GLY A 376 -20.72 21.08 -2.58
C GLY A 376 -19.73 22.19 -2.97
N ILE A 377 -19.13 22.18 -4.17
CA ILE A 377 -18.21 23.28 -4.58
C ILE A 377 -18.98 24.59 -4.73
N ALA A 378 -18.72 25.59 -3.88
CA ALA A 378 -19.41 26.88 -3.85
C ALA A 378 -19.31 27.63 -5.19
N ASN A 379 -18.13 27.62 -5.83
CA ASN A 379 -17.94 28.22 -7.15
C ASN A 379 -18.82 27.55 -8.22
N ALA A 380 -18.93 26.22 -8.19
CA ALA A 380 -19.75 25.48 -9.14
C ALA A 380 -21.25 25.76 -8.89
N GLN A 381 -21.68 25.85 -7.63
CA GLN A 381 -23.05 26.23 -7.28
C GLN A 381 -23.38 27.63 -7.77
N TYR A 382 -22.48 28.58 -7.60
CA TYR A 382 -22.63 29.91 -8.15
C TYR A 382 -22.70 29.89 -9.69
N ASN A 383 -21.78 29.21 -10.36
CA ASN A 383 -21.72 29.09 -11.81
C ASN A 383 -22.99 28.46 -12.39
N LEU A 384 -23.51 27.42 -11.71
CA LEU A 384 -24.75 26.74 -12.10
C LEU A 384 -25.97 27.69 -11.90
N GLY A 385 -26.04 28.38 -10.78
CA GLY A 385 -27.04 29.42 -10.54
C GLY A 385 -27.04 30.50 -11.62
N TYR A 386 -25.86 30.94 -12.03
CA TYR A 386 -25.71 31.92 -13.12
C TYR A 386 -26.19 31.35 -14.46
N CYS A 387 -25.91 30.08 -14.76
CA CYS A 387 -26.42 29.44 -15.95
C CYS A 387 -27.96 29.40 -15.98
N TYR A 388 -28.59 29.05 -14.86
CA TYR A 388 -30.07 29.06 -14.76
C TYR A 388 -30.64 30.48 -14.81
N GLU A 389 -30.01 31.47 -14.20
CA GLU A 389 -30.47 32.87 -14.23
C GLU A 389 -30.48 33.41 -15.67
N LYS A 390 -29.42 33.14 -16.44
CA LYS A 390 -29.26 33.70 -17.80
C LYS A 390 -29.82 32.80 -18.89
N GLY A 391 -30.06 31.51 -18.61
CA GLY A 391 -30.45 30.54 -19.60
C GLY A 391 -29.27 30.03 -20.45
N TYR A 392 -28.07 29.95 -19.87
CA TYR A 392 -26.89 29.46 -20.58
C TYR A 392 -26.80 27.94 -20.50
N GLY A 393 -27.01 27.27 -21.62
CA GLY A 393 -26.91 25.81 -21.74
C GLY A 393 -28.07 25.03 -21.08
N VAL A 394 -28.97 25.76 -20.40
CA VAL A 394 -30.20 25.26 -19.75
C VAL A 394 -31.34 26.23 -19.99
N THR A 395 -32.59 25.77 -19.81
CA THR A 395 -33.75 26.67 -19.79
C THR A 395 -33.64 27.63 -18.61
N LYS A 396 -33.89 28.91 -18.87
CA LYS A 396 -33.89 29.94 -17.84
C LYS A 396 -34.87 29.60 -16.72
N ASP A 397 -34.37 29.55 -15.49
CA ASP A 397 -35.16 29.24 -14.29
C ASP A 397 -34.63 30.02 -13.09
N LYS A 398 -35.40 31.05 -12.70
CA LYS A 398 -35.03 31.90 -11.57
C LYS A 398 -35.11 31.21 -10.20
N GLU A 399 -36.00 30.22 -10.06
CA GLU A 399 -36.17 29.48 -8.81
C GLU A 399 -34.96 28.58 -8.60
N GLN A 400 -34.55 27.85 -9.61
CA GLN A 400 -33.32 27.04 -9.59
C GLN A 400 -32.09 27.92 -9.38
N ALA A 401 -31.99 29.04 -10.06
CA ALA A 401 -30.89 29.99 -9.85
C ALA A 401 -30.79 30.41 -8.38
N MET A 402 -31.89 30.83 -7.79
CA MET A 402 -31.95 31.25 -6.39
C MET A 402 -31.55 30.12 -5.41
N GLN A 403 -31.98 28.88 -5.66
CA GLN A 403 -31.62 27.74 -4.84
C GLN A 403 -30.11 27.49 -4.85
N TRP A 404 -29.47 27.52 -6.00
CA TRP A 404 -28.03 27.30 -6.14
C TRP A 404 -27.22 28.47 -5.57
N TYR A 405 -27.64 29.71 -5.80
CA TYR A 405 -27.00 30.87 -5.19
C TYR A 405 -27.07 30.82 -3.65
N LYS A 406 -28.22 30.41 -3.05
CA LYS A 406 -28.31 30.25 -1.60
C LYS A 406 -27.33 29.22 -1.07
N LYS A 407 -27.21 28.06 -1.72
CA LYS A 407 -26.22 27.05 -1.31
C LYS A 407 -24.78 27.60 -1.36
N ALA A 408 -24.43 28.37 -2.38
CA ALA A 408 -23.12 29.01 -2.47
C ALA A 408 -22.92 30.09 -1.42
N ALA A 409 -23.94 30.94 -1.20
CA ALA A 409 -23.91 32.01 -0.20
C ALA A 409 -23.80 31.49 1.24
N ASP A 410 -24.45 30.37 1.56
CA ASP A 410 -24.35 29.67 2.85
C ASP A 410 -22.91 29.22 3.14
N GLN A 411 -22.11 28.98 2.09
CA GLN A 411 -20.67 28.70 2.19
C GLN A 411 -19.78 29.96 2.17
N GLY A 412 -20.39 31.14 2.17
CA GLY A 412 -19.67 32.41 2.18
C GLY A 412 -19.26 32.96 0.81
N HIS A 413 -19.85 32.47 -0.29
CA HIS A 413 -19.55 32.95 -1.64
C HIS A 413 -20.15 34.35 -1.86
N GLU A 414 -19.32 35.41 -1.84
CA GLU A 414 -19.78 36.80 -1.89
C GLU A 414 -20.59 37.13 -3.13
N SER A 415 -20.11 36.73 -4.34
CA SER A 415 -20.85 37.01 -5.57
C SER A 415 -22.22 36.30 -5.62
N ALA A 416 -22.42 35.22 -4.86
CA ALA A 416 -23.73 34.58 -4.75
C ALA A 416 -24.68 35.39 -3.88
N LYS A 417 -24.19 36.01 -2.80
CA LYS A 417 -24.96 36.94 -1.97
C LYS A 417 -25.42 38.14 -2.78
N GLU A 418 -24.50 38.77 -3.52
CA GLU A 418 -24.80 39.91 -4.42
C GLU A 418 -25.87 39.51 -5.47
N ALA A 419 -25.76 38.32 -6.04
CA ALA A 419 -26.73 37.82 -7.03
C ALA A 419 -28.13 37.62 -6.41
N ILE A 420 -28.22 37.12 -5.18
CA ILE A 420 -29.48 36.99 -4.42
C ILE A 420 -30.11 38.36 -4.20
N ASP A 421 -29.36 39.34 -3.66
CA ASP A 421 -29.82 40.71 -3.39
C ASP A 421 -30.32 41.38 -4.69
N GLY A 422 -29.63 41.18 -5.79
CA GLY A 422 -30.03 41.69 -7.10
C GLY A 422 -31.34 41.05 -7.63
N MET A 423 -31.55 39.77 -7.36
CA MET A 423 -32.77 39.06 -7.75
C MET A 423 -33.98 39.43 -6.89
N GLU A 424 -33.80 39.66 -5.59
CA GLU A 424 -34.85 40.02 -4.61
C GLU A 424 -35.26 41.50 -4.75
N SER A 425 -34.32 42.39 -5.02
CA SER A 425 -34.59 43.85 -5.15
C SER A 425 -35.36 44.22 -6.40
N GLY A 426 -35.61 43.30 -7.34
CA GLY A 426 -36.38 43.55 -8.56
C GLY A 426 -35.80 44.67 -9.46
N GLY A 427 -34.63 45.18 -9.12
CA GLY A 427 -33.96 46.26 -9.79
C GLY A 427 -33.01 45.77 -10.84
N MET A 428 -32.88 46.52 -11.95
CA MET A 428 -31.76 46.44 -12.85
C MET A 428 -30.49 46.78 -12.06
N GLY A 429 -30.02 45.84 -11.27
CA GLY A 429 -28.69 45.88 -10.72
C GLY A 429 -27.74 45.95 -11.89
N ALA A 430 -26.91 46.98 -11.91
CA ALA A 430 -25.83 47.11 -12.87
C ALA A 430 -25.20 45.71 -13.02
N ALA A 431 -25.11 45.24 -14.28
CA ALA A 431 -24.33 44.09 -14.59
C ALA A 431 -22.90 44.38 -14.12
N VAL A 432 -22.60 44.07 -12.88
CA VAL A 432 -21.23 43.83 -12.51
C VAL A 432 -20.81 42.79 -13.54
N ALA A 433 -19.84 43.12 -14.35
CA ALA A 433 -19.17 42.18 -15.23
C ALA A 433 -18.55 41.12 -14.31
N GLY A 434 -19.42 40.25 -13.81
CA GLY A 434 -19.08 39.09 -13.05
C GLY A 434 -18.44 38.12 -14.04
N GLY A 435 -17.19 38.41 -14.32
CA GLY A 435 -16.35 37.32 -14.73
C GLY A 435 -16.51 36.28 -13.63
N VAL A 436 -16.88 35.04 -14.02
CA VAL A 436 -16.79 33.91 -13.15
C VAL A 436 -15.53 34.08 -12.33
N ALA A 437 -15.67 34.21 -11.02
CA ALA A 437 -14.58 34.61 -10.16
C ALA A 437 -13.45 33.59 -10.38
N LEU A 438 -12.41 34.04 -11.07
CA LEU A 438 -11.10 33.41 -11.07
C LEU A 438 -10.60 33.54 -9.63
N ALA A 439 -11.20 32.82 -8.71
CA ALA A 439 -10.58 32.63 -7.43
C ALA A 439 -9.25 31.96 -7.74
N ALA A 440 -8.18 32.71 -7.57
CA ALA A 440 -6.85 32.17 -7.45
C ALA A 440 -6.83 31.35 -6.14
N THR A 441 -7.66 30.31 -6.09
CA THR A 441 -7.64 29.32 -5.02
C THR A 441 -6.33 28.61 -5.17
N GLY A 442 -5.55 28.63 -4.10
CA GLY A 442 -4.31 27.90 -4.01
C GLY A 442 -4.56 26.43 -4.39
N LEU A 443 -3.49 25.80 -4.80
CA LEU A 443 -3.49 24.38 -5.13
C LEU A 443 -4.31 23.55 -4.14
N ILE A 444 -5.02 22.56 -4.68
CA ILE A 444 -5.89 21.69 -3.93
C ILE A 444 -5.01 20.79 -3.05
N TRP A 445 -5.21 20.89 -1.77
CA TRP A 445 -4.57 20.04 -0.80
C TRP A 445 -5.62 19.15 -0.15
N LYS A 446 -5.38 17.83 -0.18
CA LYS A 446 -6.25 16.89 0.53
C LYS A 446 -5.94 17.04 2.02
N ILE A 447 -6.85 17.64 2.77
CA ILE A 447 -6.79 17.57 4.24
C ILE A 447 -6.98 16.11 4.61
N LEU A 448 -6.00 15.56 5.31
CA LEU A 448 -5.98 14.19 5.79
C LEU A 448 -7.33 13.81 6.44
N ARG A 449 -7.96 12.77 5.87
CA ARG A 449 -8.79 11.88 6.68
C ARG A 449 -7.84 10.81 7.25
N ILE A 450 -7.18 11.14 8.37
CA ILE A 450 -6.51 10.16 9.22
C ILE A 450 -7.57 9.40 10.00
#